data_98689f3a4cbd7868b57388cf77852739
#
_entry.id   98689f3a4cbd7868b57388cf77852739
#
_cell.length_a   1.000
_cell.length_b   1.000
_cell.length_c   1.000
_cell.angle_alpha   90.00
_cell.angle_beta   90.00
_cell.angle_gamma   90.00
#
_symmetry.space_group_name_H-M   'P 1'
#
loop_
_entity.id
_entity.type
_entity.pdbx_description
1 polymer ?
#
loop_
_entity_poly.entity_id
_entity_poly.type
_entity_poly.pdbx_seq_one_letter_code
_entity_poly.pdbx_strand_id
1 'polypeptide(L)'
;MLERPLDAAEMADGARRLGAHDAARMHRDDDTRHAALAFRVADEWLALPIGALREIVGTRPIHSLPHRRHSAVRGVVNIRGTLRIAISLGALLGLDAGKTRARGADGGFPRLLVAAHRGEPVVFPVDEVEGVLRFDASEWVPVPATVGRAGAGLSRGVLSWRGKSVGLLDDDRLFDAVTRSMR
;
A
#
# COMPACT_ATOMS: atom_id res chain seq x y z
N MET A 1 -18.51 62.51 17.77
CA MET A 1 -17.89 61.20 18.07
C MET A 1 -17.51 60.61 16.73
N LEU A 2 -16.24 60.81 16.33
CA LEU A 2 -15.75 60.45 14.99
C LEU A 2 -15.13 59.07 15.06
N GLU A 3 -15.74 58.09 14.40
CA GLU A 3 -15.13 56.77 14.21
C GLU A 3 -13.93 56.93 13.26
N ARG A 4 -12.78 56.48 13.71
CA ARG A 4 -11.55 56.41 12.93
C ARG A 4 -11.64 55.23 11.94
N PRO A 5 -11.45 55.44 10.63
CA PRO A 5 -11.39 54.32 9.71
C PRO A 5 -10.13 53.47 9.97
N LEU A 6 -10.31 52.16 10.01
CA LEU A 6 -9.22 51.19 10.11
C LEU A 6 -8.27 51.33 8.95
N ASP A 7 -6.98 51.44 9.25
CA ASP A 7 -5.93 51.65 8.26
C ASP A 7 -5.76 50.41 7.37
N ALA A 8 -5.58 50.61 6.08
CA ALA A 8 -5.42 49.52 5.07
C ALA A 8 -4.24 48.57 5.41
N ALA A 9 -3.28 49.05 6.22
CA ALA A 9 -2.16 48.26 6.72
C ALA A 9 -2.58 47.21 7.76
N GLU A 10 -3.55 47.52 8.65
CA GLU A 10 -4.07 46.57 9.64
C GLU A 10 -4.92 45.48 9.03
N MET A 11 -5.65 45.77 7.94
CA MET A 11 -6.41 44.79 7.18
C MET A 11 -5.50 43.82 6.42
N ALA A 12 -4.36 44.30 5.87
CA ALA A 12 -3.39 43.47 5.16
C ALA A 12 -2.61 42.53 6.10
N ASP A 13 -2.33 42.95 7.33
CA ASP A 13 -1.64 42.11 8.33
C ASP A 13 -2.57 41.02 8.89
N GLY A 14 -3.85 41.33 9.09
CA GLY A 14 -4.87 40.33 9.46
C GLY A 14 -5.05 39.22 8.42
N ALA A 15 -5.09 39.59 7.13
CA ALA A 15 -5.21 38.63 6.04
C ALA A 15 -3.96 37.72 5.88
N ARG A 16 -2.77 38.28 6.13
CA ARG A 16 -1.51 37.51 6.10
C ARG A 16 -1.40 36.51 7.26
N ARG A 17 -1.90 36.87 8.44
CA ARG A 17 -1.92 35.97 9.61
C ARG A 17 -2.94 34.83 9.46
N LEU A 18 -4.11 35.07 8.86
CA LEU A 18 -5.07 34.01 8.54
C LEU A 18 -4.51 33.03 7.50
N GLY A 19 -3.91 33.56 6.43
CA GLY A 19 -3.32 32.68 5.38
C GLY A 19 -2.14 31.85 5.87
N ALA A 20 -1.32 32.39 6.78
CA ALA A 20 -0.20 31.66 7.37
C ALA A 20 -0.67 30.57 8.37
N HIS A 21 -1.79 30.81 9.08
CA HIS A 21 -2.37 29.81 10.00
C HIS A 21 -3.04 28.66 9.24
N ASP A 22 -3.71 28.94 8.13
CA ASP A 22 -4.31 27.91 7.29
C ASP A 22 -3.26 27.09 6.54
N ALA A 23 -2.22 27.72 6.01
CA ALA A 23 -1.08 27.02 5.40
C ALA A 23 -0.32 26.15 6.42
N ALA A 24 -0.16 26.61 7.66
CA ALA A 24 0.48 25.83 8.74
C ALA A 24 -0.41 24.70 9.28
N ARG A 25 -1.74 24.82 9.19
CA ARG A 25 -2.69 23.75 9.48
C ARG A 25 -2.70 22.71 8.36
N MET A 26 -2.75 23.12 7.10
CA MET A 26 -2.65 22.20 5.96
C MET A 26 -1.33 21.42 5.95
N HIS A 27 -0.21 22.03 6.36
CA HIS A 27 1.09 21.35 6.47
C HIS A 27 1.16 20.39 7.67
N ARG A 28 0.47 20.70 8.77
CA ARG A 28 0.40 19.83 9.95
C ARG A 28 -0.57 18.67 9.78
N ASP A 29 -1.66 18.84 9.04
CA ASP A 29 -2.61 17.78 8.69
C ASP A 29 -2.00 16.78 7.69
N ASP A 30 -1.09 17.21 6.81
CA ASP A 30 -0.40 16.34 5.85
C ASP A 30 0.69 15.48 6.52
N ASP A 31 1.26 15.91 7.66
CA ASP A 31 2.34 15.20 8.38
C ASP A 31 1.81 14.09 9.31
N THR A 32 0.49 14.03 9.57
CA THR A 32 -0.15 12.97 10.37
C THR A 32 -0.85 11.92 9.51
N ARG A 33 -1.01 12.15 8.19
CA ARG A 33 -1.69 11.23 7.28
C ARG A 33 -0.73 10.20 6.72
N HIS A 34 -1.07 8.95 6.96
CA HIS A 34 -0.40 7.83 6.33
C HIS A 34 -0.87 7.67 4.88
N ALA A 35 0.03 7.22 4.01
CA ALA A 35 -0.30 6.91 2.62
C ALA A 35 0.02 5.45 2.31
N ALA A 36 -0.87 4.78 1.61
CA ALA A 36 -0.68 3.41 1.15
C ALA A 36 -1.23 3.23 -0.27
N LEU A 37 -0.66 2.31 -1.04
CA LEU A 37 -1.18 1.90 -2.33
C LEU A 37 -2.22 0.82 -2.15
N ALA A 38 -3.45 1.05 -2.64
CA ALA A 38 -4.51 0.06 -2.65
C ALA A 38 -4.44 -0.79 -3.92
N PHE A 39 -4.52 -2.10 -3.76
CA PHE A 39 -4.48 -3.08 -4.84
C PHE A 39 -5.25 -4.35 -4.45
N ARG A 40 -5.55 -5.19 -5.44
CA ARG A 40 -6.28 -6.44 -5.26
C ARG A 40 -5.39 -7.64 -5.55
N VAL A 41 -5.54 -8.65 -4.70
CA VAL A 41 -4.97 -10.00 -4.89
C VAL A 41 -6.10 -11.00 -4.68
N ALA A 42 -6.47 -11.75 -5.70
CA ALA A 42 -7.66 -12.58 -5.74
C ALA A 42 -8.92 -11.75 -5.42
N ASP A 43 -9.66 -12.11 -4.38
CA ASP A 43 -10.87 -11.40 -3.95
C ASP A 43 -10.60 -10.36 -2.84
N GLU A 44 -9.34 -10.21 -2.39
CA GLU A 44 -9.00 -9.36 -1.25
C GLU A 44 -8.38 -8.04 -1.68
N TRP A 45 -8.89 -6.94 -1.11
CA TRP A 45 -8.30 -5.62 -1.24
C TRP A 45 -7.27 -5.40 -0.14
N LEU A 46 -6.09 -4.99 -0.54
CA LEU A 46 -4.94 -4.81 0.33
C LEU A 46 -4.34 -3.43 0.11
N ALA A 47 -3.62 -2.93 1.11
CA ALA A 47 -2.87 -1.69 1.01
C ALA A 47 -1.44 -1.89 1.52
N LEU A 48 -0.47 -1.44 0.72
CA LEU A 48 0.95 -1.43 1.07
C LEU A 48 1.38 0.00 1.40
N PRO A 49 2.03 0.27 2.54
CA PRO A 49 2.58 1.58 2.84
C PRO A 49 3.46 2.10 1.70
N ILE A 50 3.28 3.37 1.31
CA ILE A 50 4.00 3.97 0.18
C ILE A 50 5.50 3.94 0.38
N GLY A 51 5.99 4.04 1.61
CA GLY A 51 7.43 3.95 1.91
C GLY A 51 8.10 2.65 1.46
N ALA A 52 7.35 1.56 1.38
CA ALA A 52 7.84 0.28 0.90
C ALA A 52 7.77 0.15 -0.64
N LEU A 53 6.93 0.93 -1.32
CA LEU A 53 6.77 0.89 -2.77
C LEU A 53 7.95 1.61 -3.45
N ARG A 54 8.48 1.02 -4.53
CA ARG A 54 9.50 1.63 -5.38
C ARG A 54 8.92 2.05 -6.73
N GLU A 55 8.24 1.14 -7.41
CA GLU A 55 7.60 1.42 -8.69
C GLU A 55 6.46 0.44 -8.97
N ILE A 56 5.58 0.82 -9.88
CA ILE A 56 4.52 -0.02 -10.43
C ILE A 56 4.80 -0.17 -11.92
N VAL A 57 4.90 -1.40 -12.38
CA VAL A 57 5.16 -1.68 -13.80
C VAL A 57 4.11 -2.59 -14.41
N GLY A 58 4.01 -2.57 -15.73
CA GLY A 58 3.17 -3.50 -16.48
C GLY A 58 3.63 -4.95 -16.28
N THR A 59 2.76 -5.88 -16.61
CA THR A 59 3.06 -7.32 -16.52
C THR A 59 4.27 -7.69 -17.38
N ARG A 60 5.09 -8.59 -16.86
CA ARG A 60 6.26 -9.17 -17.52
C ARG A 60 6.25 -10.69 -17.31
N PRO A 61 6.86 -11.47 -18.18
CA PRO A 61 7.04 -12.89 -17.97
C PRO A 61 7.81 -13.17 -16.67
N ILE A 62 7.27 -14.03 -15.83
CA ILE A 62 7.94 -14.54 -14.63
C ILE A 62 8.47 -15.93 -14.98
N HIS A 63 9.78 -16.09 -14.91
CA HIS A 63 10.46 -17.34 -15.20
C HIS A 63 10.58 -18.16 -13.92
N SER A 64 10.00 -19.34 -13.91
CA SER A 64 10.04 -20.22 -12.74
C SER A 64 11.46 -20.68 -12.44
N LEU A 65 11.81 -20.73 -11.14
CA LEU A 65 13.07 -21.31 -10.70
C LEU A 65 12.91 -22.83 -10.50
N PRO A 66 13.88 -23.67 -10.94
CA PRO A 66 13.91 -25.05 -10.54
C PRO A 66 14.11 -25.18 -9.03
N HIS A 67 13.56 -26.22 -8.41
CA HIS A 67 13.74 -26.53 -6.99
C HIS A 67 13.27 -25.42 -6.00
N ARG A 68 12.13 -24.78 -6.29
CA ARG A 68 11.53 -23.82 -5.36
C ARG A 68 11.23 -24.49 -4.03
N ARG A 69 11.80 -23.99 -2.95
CA ARG A 69 11.57 -24.51 -1.59
C ARG A 69 10.28 -24.01 -0.94
N HIS A 70 9.76 -22.87 -1.39
CA HIS A 70 8.56 -22.25 -0.83
C HIS A 70 7.56 -21.89 -1.92
N SER A 71 6.27 -22.14 -1.67
CA SER A 71 5.18 -21.88 -2.61
C SER A 71 4.99 -20.41 -2.97
N ALA A 72 5.41 -19.51 -2.07
CA ALA A 72 5.30 -18.06 -2.30
C ALA A 72 6.29 -17.57 -3.37
N VAL A 73 7.45 -18.19 -3.55
CA VAL A 73 8.40 -17.79 -4.60
C VAL A 73 7.86 -18.22 -5.97
N ARG A 74 7.52 -17.24 -6.82
CA ARG A 74 7.00 -17.47 -8.18
C ARG A 74 8.12 -17.74 -9.18
N GLY A 75 9.27 -17.08 -9.01
CA GLY A 75 10.39 -17.15 -9.93
C GLY A 75 11.13 -15.83 -10.00
N VAL A 76 11.71 -15.53 -11.16
CA VAL A 76 12.41 -14.28 -11.44
C VAL A 76 11.75 -13.52 -12.57
N VAL A 77 11.82 -12.21 -12.51
CA VAL A 77 11.29 -11.29 -13.52
C VAL A 77 12.30 -10.20 -13.82
N ASN A 78 12.43 -9.82 -15.09
CA ASN A 78 13.29 -8.73 -15.50
C ASN A 78 12.54 -7.39 -15.36
N ILE A 79 13.05 -6.55 -14.48
CA ILE A 79 12.56 -5.17 -14.29
C ILE A 79 13.68 -4.22 -14.74
N ARG A 80 13.50 -3.57 -15.89
CA ARG A 80 14.45 -2.60 -16.45
C ARG A 80 15.90 -3.14 -16.55
N GLY A 81 16.06 -4.39 -16.97
CA GLY A 81 17.39 -5.01 -17.11
C GLY A 81 17.93 -5.68 -15.84
N THR A 82 17.24 -5.56 -14.71
CA THR A 82 17.63 -6.21 -13.45
C THR A 82 16.69 -7.35 -13.14
N LEU A 83 17.23 -8.53 -12.86
CA LEU A 83 16.46 -9.68 -12.41
C LEU A 83 16.04 -9.50 -10.94
N ARG A 84 14.74 -9.64 -10.68
CA ARG A 84 14.15 -9.53 -9.34
C ARG A 84 13.35 -10.79 -9.03
N ILE A 85 13.30 -11.16 -7.75
CA ILE A 85 12.50 -12.29 -7.29
C ILE A 85 11.02 -11.86 -7.25
N ALA A 86 10.16 -12.68 -7.86
CA ALA A 86 8.72 -12.50 -7.84
C ALA A 86 8.11 -13.38 -6.73
N ILE A 87 7.34 -12.75 -5.85
CA ILE A 87 6.71 -13.37 -4.67
C ILE A 87 5.19 -13.27 -4.79
N SER A 88 4.48 -14.36 -4.53
CA SER A 88 3.02 -14.39 -4.44
C SER A 88 2.56 -13.89 -3.07
N LEU A 89 1.92 -12.73 -3.04
CA LEU A 89 1.23 -12.24 -1.83
C LEU A 89 0.10 -13.19 -1.43
N GLY A 90 -0.64 -13.73 -2.41
CA GLY A 90 -1.70 -14.69 -2.16
C GLY A 90 -1.20 -15.91 -1.37
N ALA A 91 -0.05 -16.47 -1.76
CA ALA A 91 0.56 -17.60 -1.06
C ALA A 91 1.06 -17.21 0.35
N LEU A 92 1.67 -16.02 0.51
CA LEU A 92 2.10 -15.53 1.83
C LEU A 92 0.93 -15.29 2.78
N LEU A 93 -0.19 -14.80 2.24
CA LEU A 93 -1.39 -14.49 3.00
C LEU A 93 -2.35 -15.68 3.13
N GLY A 94 -2.01 -16.85 2.53
CA GLY A 94 -2.89 -18.02 2.54
C GLY A 94 -4.19 -17.84 1.74
N LEU A 95 -4.22 -16.93 0.77
CA LEU A 95 -5.39 -16.63 -0.06
C LEU A 95 -5.54 -17.61 -1.22
N ASP A 96 -4.46 -18.28 -1.62
CA ASP A 96 -4.43 -19.17 -2.78
C ASP A 96 -5.07 -20.56 -2.52
N ALA A 97 -5.43 -20.83 -1.26
CA ALA A 97 -6.00 -22.12 -0.86
C ALA A 97 -7.48 -22.22 -1.22
N GLY A 98 -7.80 -22.36 -2.50
CA GLY A 98 -9.14 -22.78 -2.94
C GLY A 98 -9.79 -22.05 -4.11
N LYS A 99 -9.18 -21.05 -4.71
CA LYS A 99 -9.80 -20.32 -5.83
C LYS A 99 -8.81 -20.05 -6.95
N THR A 100 -8.74 -21.00 -7.90
CA THR A 100 -8.22 -20.70 -9.23
C THR A 100 -9.29 -19.90 -9.98
N ARG A 101 -9.41 -18.61 -9.66
CA ARG A 101 -10.21 -17.72 -10.49
C ARG A 101 -9.44 -17.46 -11.77
N ALA A 102 -10.08 -17.64 -12.91
CA ALA A 102 -9.48 -17.35 -14.20
C ALA A 102 -8.97 -15.89 -14.19
N ARG A 103 -7.66 -15.71 -14.42
CA ARG A 103 -7.05 -14.37 -14.54
C ARG A 103 -7.84 -13.58 -15.57
N GLY A 104 -8.39 -12.43 -15.16
CA GLY A 104 -9.08 -11.51 -16.06
C GLY A 104 -10.62 -11.59 -16.07
N ALA A 105 -11.26 -12.41 -15.25
CA ALA A 105 -12.73 -12.50 -15.23
C ALA A 105 -13.43 -11.20 -14.74
N ASP A 106 -12.71 -10.34 -14.00
CA ASP A 106 -13.29 -9.12 -13.40
C ASP A 106 -12.77 -7.82 -14.04
N GLY A 107 -12.16 -7.85 -15.23
CA GLY A 107 -11.77 -6.64 -15.97
C GLY A 107 -10.62 -5.83 -15.36
N GLY A 108 -9.96 -6.31 -14.31
CA GLY A 108 -8.81 -5.66 -13.69
C GLY A 108 -7.57 -5.71 -14.60
N PHE A 109 -6.71 -4.68 -14.51
CA PHE A 109 -5.45 -4.61 -15.24
C PHE A 109 -4.30 -5.08 -14.32
N PRO A 110 -3.78 -6.31 -14.51
CA PRO A 110 -2.69 -6.84 -13.69
C PRO A 110 -1.45 -5.95 -13.75
N ARG A 111 -0.75 -5.84 -12.62
CA ARG A 111 0.48 -5.06 -12.46
C ARG A 111 1.50 -5.84 -11.66
N LEU A 112 2.73 -5.35 -11.71
CA LEU A 112 3.81 -5.80 -10.85
C LEU A 112 4.18 -4.63 -9.93
N LEU A 113 4.11 -4.86 -8.62
CA LEU A 113 4.57 -3.91 -7.61
C LEU A 113 6.01 -4.25 -7.28
N VAL A 114 6.92 -3.33 -7.50
CA VAL A 114 8.30 -3.44 -7.03
C VAL A 114 8.38 -2.79 -5.67
N ALA A 115 8.72 -3.54 -4.65
CA ALA A 115 8.72 -3.07 -3.27
C ALA A 115 9.96 -3.55 -2.52
N ALA A 116 10.41 -2.74 -1.56
CA ALA A 116 11.55 -3.05 -0.71
C ALA A 116 11.38 -2.44 0.68
N HIS A 117 11.86 -3.15 1.68
CA HIS A 117 11.98 -2.68 3.05
C HIS A 117 13.31 -3.16 3.62
N ARG A 118 14.22 -2.22 3.91
CA ARG A 118 15.56 -2.51 4.47
C ARG A 118 16.38 -3.58 3.72
N GLY A 119 16.12 -3.81 2.44
CA GLY A 119 16.77 -4.86 1.66
C GLY A 119 16.56 -4.72 0.17
N GLU A 120 16.91 -5.79 -0.56
CA GLU A 120 16.76 -5.84 -2.01
C GLU A 120 15.27 -5.82 -2.41
N PRO A 121 14.92 -5.09 -3.48
CA PRO A 121 13.58 -5.07 -3.99
C PRO A 121 13.11 -6.45 -4.47
N VAL A 122 11.87 -6.78 -4.12
CA VAL A 122 11.12 -7.93 -4.65
C VAL A 122 9.92 -7.46 -5.45
N VAL A 123 9.33 -8.36 -6.21
CA VAL A 123 8.21 -8.06 -7.10
C VAL A 123 6.97 -8.83 -6.66
N PHE A 124 5.87 -8.13 -6.43
CA PHE A 124 4.57 -8.71 -6.13
C PHE A 124 3.65 -8.58 -7.34
N PRO A 125 3.30 -9.69 -8.02
CA PRO A 125 2.22 -9.69 -9.00
C PRO A 125 0.89 -9.46 -8.31
N VAL A 126 0.11 -8.50 -8.80
CA VAL A 126 -1.22 -8.14 -8.30
C VAL A 126 -2.23 -8.11 -9.44
N ASP A 127 -3.50 -8.32 -9.15
CA ASP A 127 -4.55 -8.43 -10.16
C ASP A 127 -5.05 -7.04 -10.61
N GLU A 128 -4.97 -6.05 -9.72
CA GLU A 128 -5.43 -4.69 -9.99
C GLU A 128 -4.79 -3.71 -9.02
N VAL A 129 -4.53 -2.49 -9.50
CA VAL A 129 -4.11 -1.34 -8.67
C VAL A 129 -5.17 -0.27 -8.77
N GLU A 130 -5.73 0.17 -7.64
CA GLU A 130 -6.78 1.18 -7.63
C GLU A 130 -6.24 2.60 -7.41
N GLY A 131 -5.21 2.76 -6.61
CA GLY A 131 -4.59 4.06 -6.36
C GLY A 131 -4.06 4.23 -4.95
N VAL A 132 -3.61 5.44 -4.65
CA VAL A 132 -3.10 5.80 -3.33
C VAL A 132 -4.25 6.25 -2.44
N LEU A 133 -4.37 5.61 -1.28
CA LEU A 133 -5.26 6.02 -0.21
C LEU A 133 -4.46 6.78 0.87
N ARG A 134 -5.08 7.78 1.48
CA ARG A 134 -4.54 8.53 2.60
C ARG A 134 -5.48 8.35 3.78
N PHE A 135 -4.94 8.14 4.96
CA PHE A 135 -5.72 7.84 6.16
C PHE A 135 -5.01 8.30 7.43
N ASP A 136 -5.78 8.61 8.45
CA ASP A 136 -5.27 8.91 9.77
C ASP A 136 -5.12 7.62 10.60
N ALA A 137 -4.26 7.64 11.61
CA ALA A 137 -4.04 6.48 12.47
C ALA A 137 -5.31 5.98 13.18
N SER A 138 -6.33 6.83 13.33
CA SER A 138 -7.63 6.48 13.93
C SER A 138 -8.61 5.79 12.98
N GLU A 139 -8.35 5.80 11.67
CA GLU A 139 -9.29 5.29 10.65
C GLU A 139 -9.17 3.79 10.40
N TRP A 140 -8.08 3.15 10.84
CA TRP A 140 -7.94 1.72 10.71
C TRP A 140 -8.28 0.98 12.01
N VAL A 141 -8.91 -0.18 11.86
CA VAL A 141 -9.30 -1.05 12.96
C VAL A 141 -8.33 -2.22 13.03
N PRO A 142 -7.73 -2.53 14.20
CA PRO A 142 -6.88 -3.71 14.34
C PRO A 142 -7.63 -4.99 13.93
N VAL A 143 -6.93 -5.91 13.28
CA VAL A 143 -7.51 -7.21 12.92
C VAL A 143 -7.75 -7.98 14.22
N PRO A 144 -9.00 -8.42 14.52
CA PRO A 144 -9.26 -9.24 15.70
C PRO A 144 -8.44 -10.52 15.66
N ALA A 145 -7.85 -10.91 16.81
CA ALA A 145 -7.04 -12.12 16.93
C ALA A 145 -7.82 -13.41 16.61
N THR A 146 -9.15 -13.35 16.64
CA THR A 146 -10.07 -14.44 16.30
C THR A 146 -10.24 -14.69 14.81
N VAL A 147 -9.76 -13.79 13.94
CA VAL A 147 -9.78 -14.00 12.50
C VAL A 147 -8.61 -14.92 12.15
N GLY A 148 -8.83 -16.22 12.23
CA GLY A 148 -7.84 -17.28 11.97
C GLY A 148 -7.42 -17.43 10.50
N ARG A 149 -7.31 -16.34 9.75
CA ARG A 149 -6.74 -16.35 8.39
C ARG A 149 -5.23 -16.23 8.49
N ALA A 150 -4.52 -17.06 7.75
CA ALA A 150 -3.05 -17.04 7.70
C ALA A 150 -2.48 -15.64 7.37
N GLY A 151 -3.24 -14.80 6.67
CA GLY A 151 -2.91 -13.41 6.36
C GLY A 151 -3.05 -12.42 7.52
N ALA A 152 -3.76 -12.76 8.61
CA ALA A 152 -3.96 -11.83 9.73
C ALA A 152 -2.64 -11.42 10.41
N GLY A 153 -1.62 -12.29 10.37
CA GLY A 153 -0.29 -12.02 10.91
C GLY A 153 0.53 -11.00 10.12
N LEU A 154 0.18 -10.74 8.86
CA LEU A 154 0.89 -9.80 7.97
C LEU A 154 0.14 -8.47 7.81
N SER A 155 -1.06 -8.35 8.37
CA SER A 155 -1.86 -7.13 8.33
C SER A 155 -1.78 -6.40 9.67
N ARG A 156 -1.64 -5.09 9.61
CA ARG A 156 -1.69 -4.18 10.77
C ARG A 156 -3.14 -3.93 11.19
N GLY A 157 -4.05 -3.87 10.23
CA GLY A 157 -5.46 -3.60 10.46
C GLY A 157 -6.27 -3.56 9.17
N VAL A 158 -7.50 -3.10 9.28
CA VAL A 158 -8.44 -2.97 8.16
C VAL A 158 -8.92 -1.53 8.07
N LEU A 159 -8.97 -1.00 6.87
CA LEU A 159 -9.50 0.31 6.52
C LEU A 159 -10.79 0.17 5.72
N SER A 160 -11.74 1.06 5.92
CA SER A 160 -12.87 1.22 5.00
C SER A 160 -12.53 2.32 4.00
N TRP A 161 -12.47 1.98 2.72
CA TRP A 161 -12.13 2.92 1.67
C TRP A 161 -12.97 2.69 0.40
N ARG A 162 -13.68 3.74 -0.04
CA ARG A 162 -14.59 3.69 -1.19
C ARG A 162 -15.57 2.51 -1.15
N GLY A 163 -16.13 2.23 0.03
CA GLY A 163 -17.06 1.11 0.23
C GLY A 163 -16.41 -0.28 0.24
N LYS A 164 -15.08 -0.36 0.21
CA LYS A 164 -14.32 -1.60 0.27
C LYS A 164 -13.64 -1.75 1.63
N SER A 165 -13.54 -2.99 2.09
CA SER A 165 -12.72 -3.35 3.24
C SER A 165 -11.30 -3.65 2.74
N VAL A 166 -10.31 -2.85 3.15
CA VAL A 166 -8.94 -2.91 2.67
C VAL A 166 -8.02 -3.32 3.80
N GLY A 167 -7.33 -4.45 3.67
CA GLY A 167 -6.34 -4.92 4.64
C GLY A 167 -5.05 -4.12 4.54
N LEU A 168 -4.69 -3.38 5.59
CA LEU A 168 -3.44 -2.63 5.66
C LEU A 168 -2.30 -3.58 6.04
N LEU A 169 -1.37 -3.79 5.12
CA LEU A 169 -0.20 -4.64 5.34
C LEU A 169 0.80 -3.96 6.28
N ASP A 170 1.40 -4.77 7.14
CA ASP A 170 2.54 -4.38 7.95
C ASP A 170 3.81 -4.69 7.15
N ASP A 171 4.56 -3.67 6.75
CA ASP A 171 5.74 -3.81 5.91
C ASP A 171 6.86 -4.57 6.59
N ASP A 172 7.14 -4.36 7.88
CA ASP A 172 8.14 -5.13 8.62
C ASP A 172 7.80 -6.63 8.58
N ARG A 173 6.57 -7.01 8.97
CA ARG A 173 6.12 -8.40 9.01
C ARG A 173 6.06 -9.04 7.63
N LEU A 174 5.61 -8.27 6.62
CA LEU A 174 5.55 -8.73 5.24
C LEU A 174 6.94 -9.10 4.73
N PHE A 175 7.91 -8.20 4.88
CA PHE A 175 9.27 -8.43 4.37
C PHE A 175 10.04 -9.46 5.18
N ASP A 176 9.74 -9.63 6.46
CA ASP A 176 10.22 -10.77 7.25
C ASP A 176 9.67 -12.09 6.69
N ALA A 177 8.39 -12.17 6.32
CA ALA A 177 7.81 -13.34 5.70
C ALA A 177 8.41 -13.62 4.31
N VAL A 178 8.63 -12.58 3.51
CA VAL A 178 9.35 -12.67 2.23
C VAL A 178 10.74 -13.25 2.43
N THR A 179 11.51 -12.73 3.39
CA THR A 179 12.86 -13.21 3.68
C THR A 179 12.87 -14.69 4.10
N ARG A 180 11.92 -15.10 4.93
CA ARG A 180 11.75 -16.52 5.30
C ARG A 180 11.41 -17.41 4.12
N SER A 181 10.62 -16.93 3.16
CA SER A 181 10.22 -17.71 1.98
C SER A 181 11.35 -17.90 0.96
N MET A 182 12.41 -17.12 1.06
CA MET A 182 13.58 -17.21 0.17
C MET A 182 14.71 -18.10 0.71
N ARG A 183 14.61 -18.55 1.95
CA ARG A 183 15.59 -19.47 2.60
C ARG A 183 15.21 -20.92 2.33
#